data_367d14c935e01f463db7d3c1d5f13b55
#
_entry.id   367d14c935e01f463db7d3c1d5f13b55
#
_cell.length_a   1.000
_cell.length_b   1.000
_cell.length_c   1.000
_cell.angle_alpha   90.00
_cell.angle_beta   90.00
_cell.angle_gamma   90.00
#
_symmetry.space_group_name_H-M   'P 1'
#
loop_
_entity.id
_entity.type
_entity.pdbx_description
1 polymer ?
#
loop_
_entity_poly.entity_id
_entity_poly.type
_entity_poly.pdbx_seq_one_letter_code
_entity_poly.pdbx_strand_id
1 'polypeptide(L)'
;MGKVLKQSFWTTIIIYLGVLLGFINSLILFPNYLSTEQIGLIRQIISASSILIPLTTFGVSATYLKFYPNFKNDNRLKNEFLSIQFFFIIISFVIICSLLILFSDNIKYLFTEKSQIFFNYYHIVFSILLIMTLSTLFEAYLRARYDIILTNFSNGVLNRFLTLISVILLSFSIITFEKLLLFQAPIYLLGLLLIFFYSYKKENFSILFRLNKIKKHVNEITNYSIFSILNSFGNILVMNVDILMVTALLGLSETGIYTTAFYIGLMIAIPRRAIAQISIPIISENIKENNFNKIEKNYKLVSLHLLLIGVFIYLLII
;
A
#
# COMPACT_ATOMS: atom_id res chain seq x y z
N MET A 1 17.86 21.87 2.19
CA MET A 1 16.48 22.16 2.59
C MET A 1 15.50 22.24 1.42
N GLY A 2 15.78 22.94 0.30
CA GLY A 2 14.80 23.14 -0.79
C GLY A 2 14.20 21.88 -1.44
N LYS A 3 14.99 20.79 -1.64
CA LYS A 3 14.48 19.56 -2.28
C LYS A 3 13.45 18.83 -1.38
N VAL A 4 13.70 18.72 -0.10
CA VAL A 4 12.81 18.04 0.86
C VAL A 4 11.50 18.82 1.00
N LEU A 5 11.54 20.14 1.15
CA LEU A 5 10.34 20.98 1.22
C LEU A 5 9.49 20.88 -0.05
N LYS A 6 10.13 20.93 -1.24
CA LYS A 6 9.43 20.77 -2.52
C LYS A 6 8.77 19.38 -2.64
N GLN A 7 9.48 18.33 -2.25
CA GLN A 7 8.95 16.95 -2.24
C GLN A 7 7.75 16.84 -1.29
N SER A 8 7.86 17.38 -0.07
CA SER A 8 6.78 17.35 0.92
C SER A 8 5.54 18.10 0.43
N PHE A 9 5.69 19.28 -0.13
CA PHE A 9 4.59 20.09 -0.64
C PHE A 9 3.80 19.36 -1.74
N TRP A 10 4.48 18.88 -2.79
CA TRP A 10 3.82 18.15 -3.86
C TRP A 10 3.21 16.82 -3.40
N THR A 11 3.89 16.11 -2.52
CA THR A 11 3.38 14.87 -1.92
C THR A 11 2.09 15.12 -1.15
N THR A 12 2.01 16.21 -0.39
CA THR A 12 0.80 16.58 0.35
C THR A 12 -0.37 16.82 -0.60
N ILE A 13 -0.19 17.60 -1.68
CA ILE A 13 -1.24 17.82 -2.68
C ILE A 13 -1.70 16.50 -3.31
N ILE A 14 -0.76 15.64 -3.70
CA ILE A 14 -1.05 14.34 -4.31
C ILE A 14 -1.84 13.44 -3.34
N ILE A 15 -1.48 13.42 -2.06
CA ILE A 15 -2.21 12.65 -1.04
C ILE A 15 -3.65 13.14 -0.93
N TYR A 16 -3.89 14.45 -0.86
CA TYR A 16 -5.26 14.99 -0.77
C TYR A 16 -6.08 14.73 -2.04
N LEU A 17 -5.49 14.88 -3.23
CA LEU A 17 -6.14 14.49 -4.48
C LEU A 17 -6.48 13.00 -4.49
N GLY A 18 -5.56 12.16 -4.03
CA GLY A 18 -5.80 10.74 -3.90
C GLY A 18 -6.93 10.41 -2.92
N VAL A 19 -7.01 11.11 -1.78
CA VAL A 19 -8.11 10.96 -0.82
C VAL A 19 -9.45 11.35 -1.46
N LEU A 20 -9.50 12.46 -2.19
CA LEU A 20 -10.70 12.90 -2.89
C LEU A 20 -11.19 11.87 -3.92
N LEU A 21 -10.28 11.35 -4.75
CA LEU A 21 -10.61 10.29 -5.70
C LEU A 21 -11.06 8.99 -5.01
N GLY A 22 -10.42 8.64 -3.89
CA GLY A 22 -10.83 7.49 -3.07
C GLY A 22 -12.23 7.64 -2.49
N PHE A 23 -12.59 8.85 -2.05
CA PHE A 23 -13.92 9.21 -1.59
C PHE A 23 -14.96 9.03 -2.70
N ILE A 24 -14.72 9.64 -3.87
CA ILE A 24 -15.62 9.56 -5.03
C ILE A 24 -15.83 8.09 -5.42
N ASN A 25 -14.77 7.29 -5.51
CA ASN A 25 -14.89 5.88 -5.86
C ASN A 25 -15.68 5.08 -4.82
N SER A 26 -15.29 5.19 -3.55
CA SER A 26 -15.77 4.26 -2.50
C SER A 26 -17.15 4.61 -1.95
N LEU A 27 -17.51 5.91 -1.92
CA LEU A 27 -18.75 6.37 -1.30
C LEU A 27 -19.77 6.89 -2.30
N ILE A 28 -19.35 7.22 -3.53
CA ILE A 28 -20.29 7.71 -4.56
C ILE A 28 -20.44 6.66 -5.66
N LEU A 29 -19.35 6.32 -6.36
CA LEU A 29 -19.47 5.48 -7.56
C LEU A 29 -19.77 4.02 -7.23
N PHE A 30 -19.06 3.42 -6.29
CA PHE A 30 -19.26 2.02 -5.96
C PHE A 30 -20.68 1.73 -5.48
N PRO A 31 -21.26 2.45 -4.50
CA PRO A 31 -22.62 2.18 -4.04
C PRO A 31 -23.72 2.43 -5.10
N ASN A 32 -23.46 3.35 -6.06
CA ASN A 32 -24.44 3.67 -7.11
C ASN A 32 -24.43 2.68 -8.29
N TYR A 33 -23.29 2.04 -8.58
CA TYR A 33 -23.12 1.26 -9.81
C TYR A 33 -22.75 -0.21 -9.56
N LEU A 34 -22.44 -0.58 -8.32
CA LEU A 34 -22.05 -1.95 -7.95
C LEU A 34 -22.96 -2.48 -6.84
N SER A 35 -23.28 -3.77 -6.87
CA SER A 35 -23.92 -4.43 -5.75
C SER A 35 -22.96 -4.54 -4.55
N THR A 36 -23.51 -4.73 -3.35
CA THR A 36 -22.73 -4.94 -2.12
C THR A 36 -21.78 -6.13 -2.26
N GLU A 37 -22.22 -7.22 -2.91
CA GLU A 37 -21.39 -8.38 -3.18
C GLU A 37 -20.22 -8.09 -4.13
N GLN A 38 -20.47 -7.29 -5.17
CA GLN A 38 -19.43 -6.85 -6.11
C GLN A 38 -18.39 -5.96 -5.44
N ILE A 39 -18.84 -5.03 -4.58
CA ILE A 39 -17.93 -4.20 -3.77
C ILE A 39 -17.11 -5.10 -2.85
N GLY A 40 -17.75 -6.03 -2.15
CA GLY A 40 -17.08 -6.98 -1.26
C GLY A 40 -16.01 -7.81 -1.98
N LEU A 41 -16.31 -8.30 -3.18
CA LEU A 41 -15.36 -9.07 -3.98
C LEU A 41 -14.13 -8.27 -4.38
N ILE A 42 -14.29 -7.03 -4.87
CA ILE A 42 -13.17 -6.14 -5.18
C ILE A 42 -12.31 -5.89 -3.94
N ARG A 43 -12.96 -5.60 -2.81
CA ARG A 43 -12.27 -5.32 -1.54
C ARG A 43 -11.52 -6.54 -1.02
N GLN A 44 -12.14 -7.71 -1.09
CA GLN A 44 -11.51 -8.96 -0.68
C GLN A 44 -10.28 -9.30 -1.52
N ILE A 45 -10.34 -9.14 -2.84
CA ILE A 45 -9.20 -9.36 -3.74
C ILE A 45 -8.02 -8.44 -3.36
N ILE A 46 -8.29 -7.15 -3.17
CA ILE A 46 -7.25 -6.16 -2.81
C ILE A 46 -6.70 -6.43 -1.40
N SER A 47 -7.57 -6.74 -0.44
CA SER A 47 -7.17 -7.03 0.94
C SER A 47 -6.33 -8.30 1.03
N ALA A 48 -6.76 -9.39 0.39
CA ALA A 48 -6.00 -10.64 0.32
C ALA A 48 -4.61 -10.43 -0.29
N SER A 49 -4.52 -9.70 -1.41
CA SER A 49 -3.23 -9.34 -2.01
C SER A 49 -2.37 -8.51 -1.04
N SER A 50 -2.98 -7.51 -0.35
CA SER A 50 -2.27 -6.60 0.55
C SER A 50 -1.67 -7.30 1.77
N ILE A 51 -2.41 -8.24 2.39
CA ILE A 51 -1.94 -9.01 3.56
C ILE A 51 -0.70 -9.84 3.23
N LEU A 52 -0.59 -10.31 2.00
CA LEU A 52 0.54 -11.13 1.55
C LEU A 52 1.79 -10.32 1.17
N ILE A 53 1.66 -9.00 0.92
CA ILE A 53 2.80 -8.14 0.53
C ILE A 53 3.99 -8.22 1.50
N PRO A 54 3.85 -8.09 2.82
CA PRO A 54 5.01 -8.16 3.71
C PRO A 54 5.76 -9.48 3.65
N LEU A 55 5.04 -10.59 3.44
CA LEU A 55 5.61 -11.92 3.32
C LEU A 55 6.37 -12.07 1.99
N THR A 56 5.80 -11.58 0.90
CA THR A 56 6.43 -11.64 -0.45
C THR A 56 7.55 -10.64 -0.62
N THR A 57 7.46 -9.44 -0.02
CA THR A 57 8.53 -8.44 -0.10
C THR A 57 9.73 -8.75 0.77
N PHE A 58 9.61 -9.68 1.71
CA PHE A 58 10.70 -10.04 2.62
C PHE A 58 11.35 -8.84 3.32
N GLY A 59 10.53 -7.85 3.73
CA GLY A 59 11.00 -6.65 4.44
C GLY A 59 11.82 -5.67 3.59
N VAL A 60 11.75 -5.75 2.25
CA VAL A 60 12.51 -4.93 1.29
C VAL A 60 12.48 -3.45 1.63
N SER A 61 11.31 -2.90 1.98
CA SER A 61 11.15 -1.46 2.19
C SER A 61 12.07 -0.91 3.29
N ALA A 62 12.09 -1.57 4.44
CA ALA A 62 12.94 -1.15 5.57
C ALA A 62 14.41 -1.50 5.33
N THR A 63 14.67 -2.68 4.76
CA THR A 63 16.01 -3.15 4.43
C THR A 63 16.69 -2.21 3.44
N TYR A 64 15.96 -1.78 2.39
CA TYR A 64 16.51 -0.87 1.39
C TYR A 64 16.88 0.48 1.99
N LEU A 65 16.02 1.05 2.84
CA LEU A 65 16.30 2.33 3.51
C LEU A 65 17.50 2.25 4.47
N LYS A 66 17.67 1.12 5.17
CA LYS A 66 18.77 0.94 6.11
C LYS A 66 20.12 0.76 5.42
N PHE A 67 20.19 -0.09 4.39
CA PHE A 67 21.47 -0.51 3.81
C PHE A 67 21.90 0.32 2.60
N TYR A 68 20.96 0.95 1.88
CA TYR A 68 21.28 1.77 0.72
C TYR A 68 22.34 2.85 0.95
N PRO A 69 22.35 3.59 2.08
CA PRO A 69 23.39 4.58 2.34
C PRO A 69 24.82 4.03 2.31
N ASN A 70 25.00 2.75 2.71
CA ASN A 70 26.29 2.07 2.74
C ASN A 70 26.76 1.65 1.33
N PHE A 71 25.82 1.47 0.39
CA PHE A 71 26.08 0.92 -0.94
C PHE A 71 26.02 1.96 -2.06
N LYS A 72 25.51 3.17 -1.79
CA LYS A 72 25.21 4.20 -2.82
C LYS A 72 26.42 4.67 -3.62
N ASN A 73 27.63 4.59 -3.06
CA ASN A 73 28.86 5.10 -3.69
C ASN A 73 29.52 4.09 -4.65
N ASP A 74 29.14 2.80 -4.62
CA ASP A 74 29.64 1.77 -5.53
C ASP A 74 28.48 1.31 -6.44
N ASN A 75 28.54 1.68 -7.72
CA ASN A 75 27.50 1.36 -8.68
C ASN A 75 27.24 -0.15 -8.82
N ARG A 76 28.29 -0.96 -8.71
CA ARG A 76 28.14 -2.41 -8.78
C ARG A 76 27.45 -2.95 -7.54
N LEU A 77 27.90 -2.56 -6.36
CA LEU A 77 27.32 -2.99 -5.08
C LEU A 77 25.86 -2.54 -4.96
N LYS A 78 25.53 -1.34 -5.42
CA LYS A 78 24.17 -0.81 -5.51
C LYS A 78 23.26 -1.69 -6.39
N ASN A 79 23.75 -2.08 -7.57
CA ASN A 79 23.00 -2.95 -8.47
C ASN A 79 22.89 -4.39 -7.96
N GLU A 80 23.94 -4.93 -7.35
CA GLU A 80 23.88 -6.24 -6.69
C GLU A 80 22.89 -6.21 -5.51
N PHE A 81 22.81 -5.12 -4.76
CA PHE A 81 21.83 -4.96 -3.68
C PHE A 81 20.39 -4.91 -4.19
N LEU A 82 20.11 -4.18 -5.26
CA LEU A 82 18.81 -4.18 -5.92
C LEU A 82 18.45 -5.59 -6.42
N SER A 83 19.41 -6.28 -7.01
CA SER A 83 19.21 -7.62 -7.58
C SER A 83 18.89 -8.66 -6.52
N ILE A 84 19.56 -8.64 -5.36
CA ILE A 84 19.27 -9.60 -4.28
C ILE A 84 17.87 -9.38 -3.72
N GLN A 85 17.43 -8.12 -3.59
CA GLN A 85 16.08 -7.81 -3.14
C GLN A 85 15.04 -8.27 -4.17
N PHE A 86 15.31 -8.08 -5.46
CA PHE A 86 14.45 -8.58 -6.53
C PHE A 86 14.33 -10.11 -6.49
N PHE A 87 15.44 -10.85 -6.36
CA PHE A 87 15.40 -12.30 -6.24
C PHE A 87 14.67 -12.79 -4.99
N PHE A 88 14.84 -12.13 -3.85
CA PHE A 88 14.07 -12.46 -2.65
C PHE A 88 12.57 -12.32 -2.88
N ILE A 89 12.13 -11.27 -3.54
CA ILE A 89 10.72 -11.08 -3.89
C ILE A 89 10.22 -12.23 -4.77
N ILE A 90 10.93 -12.55 -5.85
CA ILE A 90 10.47 -13.60 -6.79
C ILE A 90 10.41 -14.96 -6.09
N ILE A 91 11.43 -15.32 -5.31
CA ILE A 91 11.46 -16.58 -4.58
C ILE A 91 10.33 -16.65 -3.56
N SER A 92 10.17 -15.60 -2.74
CA SER A 92 9.10 -15.54 -1.73
C SER A 92 7.72 -15.56 -2.38
N PHE A 93 7.52 -14.86 -3.50
CA PHE A 93 6.28 -14.89 -4.26
C PHE A 93 5.93 -16.29 -4.74
N VAL A 94 6.89 -17.00 -5.36
CA VAL A 94 6.67 -18.37 -5.83
C VAL A 94 6.34 -19.31 -4.67
N ILE A 95 7.06 -19.21 -3.56
CA ILE A 95 6.79 -20.03 -2.35
C ILE A 95 5.38 -19.77 -1.83
N ILE A 96 5.00 -18.50 -1.66
CA ILE A 96 3.68 -18.14 -1.11
C ILE A 96 2.56 -18.55 -2.04
N CYS A 97 2.68 -18.31 -3.36
CA CYS A 97 1.68 -18.75 -4.31
C CYS A 97 1.53 -20.28 -4.34
N SER A 98 2.66 -21.01 -4.28
CA SER A 98 2.65 -22.48 -4.20
C SER A 98 1.94 -22.98 -2.95
N LEU A 99 2.21 -22.39 -1.78
CA LEU A 99 1.53 -22.72 -0.53
C LEU A 99 0.02 -22.42 -0.60
N LEU A 100 -0.37 -21.27 -1.14
CA LEU A 100 -1.79 -20.90 -1.28
C LEU A 100 -2.55 -21.84 -2.22
N ILE A 101 -1.89 -22.34 -3.27
CA ILE A 101 -2.47 -23.32 -4.20
C ILE A 101 -2.56 -24.68 -3.51
N LEU A 102 -1.51 -25.15 -2.84
CA LEU A 102 -1.49 -26.44 -2.13
C LEU A 102 -2.54 -26.52 -1.02
N PHE A 103 -2.75 -25.45 -0.28
CA PHE A 103 -3.72 -25.36 0.81
C PHE A 103 -5.06 -24.74 0.40
N SER A 104 -5.33 -24.58 -0.90
CA SER A 104 -6.54 -23.90 -1.39
C SER A 104 -7.83 -24.50 -0.84
N ASP A 105 -7.94 -25.81 -0.76
CA ASP A 105 -9.16 -26.48 -0.28
C ASP A 105 -9.34 -26.29 1.24
N ASN A 106 -8.26 -26.32 2.01
CA ASN A 106 -8.30 -26.03 3.44
C ASN A 106 -8.72 -24.57 3.69
N ILE A 107 -8.22 -23.64 2.87
CA ILE A 107 -8.59 -22.22 2.96
C ILE A 107 -10.07 -22.04 2.57
N LYS A 108 -10.54 -22.68 1.51
CA LYS A 108 -11.96 -22.63 1.09
C LYS A 108 -12.89 -23.09 2.19
N TYR A 109 -12.50 -24.11 2.95
CA TYR A 109 -13.31 -24.63 4.05
C TYR A 109 -13.55 -23.61 5.17
N LEU A 110 -12.66 -22.63 5.32
CA LEU A 110 -12.81 -21.55 6.31
C LEU A 110 -13.81 -20.47 5.85
N PHE A 111 -14.23 -20.48 4.59
CA PHE A 111 -15.12 -19.48 4.01
C PHE A 111 -16.53 -20.03 3.86
N THR A 112 -17.54 -19.20 4.13
CA THR A 112 -18.94 -19.53 3.89
C THR A 112 -19.22 -19.74 2.39
N GLU A 113 -20.27 -20.47 2.07
CA GLU A 113 -20.70 -20.68 0.68
C GLU A 113 -20.91 -19.37 -0.08
N LYS A 114 -21.40 -18.32 0.60
CA LYS A 114 -21.65 -16.98 0.06
C LYS A 114 -20.39 -16.23 -0.39
N SER A 115 -19.21 -16.73 -0.02
CA SER A 115 -17.92 -16.11 -0.37
C SER A 115 -17.05 -16.98 -1.26
N GLN A 116 -17.47 -18.20 -1.60
CA GLN A 116 -16.69 -19.14 -2.40
C GLN A 116 -16.37 -18.63 -3.81
N ILE A 117 -17.19 -17.77 -4.39
CA ILE A 117 -16.95 -17.14 -5.70
C ILE A 117 -15.60 -16.39 -5.74
N PHE A 118 -15.09 -15.91 -4.60
CA PHE A 118 -13.79 -15.27 -4.49
C PHE A 118 -12.64 -16.16 -4.99
N PHE A 119 -12.73 -17.47 -4.78
CA PHE A 119 -11.69 -18.42 -5.17
C PHE A 119 -11.53 -18.58 -6.69
N ASN A 120 -12.58 -18.28 -7.46
CA ASN A 120 -12.52 -18.26 -8.92
C ASN A 120 -11.61 -17.14 -9.45
N TYR A 121 -11.33 -16.12 -8.61
CA TYR A 121 -10.53 -14.95 -8.95
C TYR A 121 -9.13 -14.96 -8.32
N TYR A 122 -8.63 -16.10 -7.84
CA TYR A 122 -7.28 -16.22 -7.28
C TYR A 122 -6.18 -15.78 -8.24
N HIS A 123 -6.35 -15.98 -9.53
CA HIS A 123 -5.41 -15.51 -10.55
C HIS A 123 -5.26 -13.98 -10.55
N ILE A 124 -6.32 -13.24 -10.23
CA ILE A 124 -6.27 -11.77 -10.07
C ILE A 124 -5.51 -11.41 -8.79
N VAL A 125 -5.75 -12.12 -7.68
CA VAL A 125 -5.03 -11.91 -6.41
C VAL A 125 -3.53 -12.09 -6.62
N PHE A 126 -3.10 -13.17 -7.28
CA PHE A 126 -1.68 -13.42 -7.54
C PHE A 126 -1.07 -12.37 -8.47
N SER A 127 -1.81 -11.96 -9.50
CA SER A 127 -1.36 -10.91 -10.42
C SER A 127 -1.16 -9.57 -9.70
N ILE A 128 -2.13 -9.14 -8.91
CA ILE A 128 -2.04 -7.90 -8.12
C ILE A 128 -0.93 -8.02 -7.08
N LEU A 129 -0.81 -9.15 -6.38
CA LEU A 129 0.25 -9.39 -5.40
C LEU A 129 1.64 -9.21 -6.02
N LEU A 130 1.91 -9.85 -7.16
CA LEU A 130 3.20 -9.72 -7.85
C LEU A 130 3.49 -8.26 -8.22
N ILE A 131 2.50 -7.57 -8.80
CA ILE A 131 2.65 -6.17 -9.22
C ILE A 131 2.91 -5.27 -8.02
N MET A 132 2.15 -5.41 -6.94
CA MET A 132 2.30 -4.61 -5.73
C MET A 132 3.63 -4.87 -5.02
N THR A 133 4.10 -6.11 -4.98
CA THR A 133 5.40 -6.44 -4.37
C THR A 133 6.57 -5.87 -5.17
N LEU A 134 6.52 -5.93 -6.48
CA LEU A 134 7.53 -5.29 -7.35
C LEU A 134 7.45 -3.76 -7.24
N SER A 135 6.25 -3.18 -7.14
CA SER A 135 6.09 -1.74 -6.89
C SER A 135 6.77 -1.33 -5.59
N THR A 136 6.60 -2.12 -4.53
CA THR A 136 7.24 -1.85 -3.22
C THR A 136 8.77 -1.80 -3.31
N LEU A 137 9.39 -2.62 -4.16
CA LEU A 137 10.84 -2.60 -4.38
C LEU A 137 11.28 -1.27 -5.00
N PHE A 138 10.65 -0.86 -6.11
CA PHE A 138 11.03 0.38 -6.81
C PHE A 138 10.64 1.63 -6.02
N GLU A 139 9.58 1.58 -5.22
CA GLU A 139 9.24 2.62 -4.26
C GLU A 139 10.32 2.78 -3.18
N ALA A 140 10.79 1.68 -2.59
CA ALA A 140 11.88 1.70 -1.62
C ALA A 140 13.17 2.24 -2.25
N TYR A 141 13.45 1.84 -3.49
CA TYR A 141 14.56 2.33 -4.29
C TYR A 141 14.51 3.86 -4.48
N LEU A 142 13.36 4.43 -4.85
CA LEU A 142 13.19 5.89 -5.01
C LEU A 142 13.16 6.61 -3.67
N ARG A 143 12.52 6.04 -2.65
CA ARG A 143 12.44 6.61 -1.29
C ARG A 143 13.82 6.78 -0.67
N ALA A 144 14.71 5.81 -0.85
CA ALA A 144 16.09 5.90 -0.39
C ALA A 144 16.88 7.08 -0.99
N ARG A 145 16.37 7.66 -2.10
CA ARG A 145 16.93 8.83 -2.80
C ARG A 145 16.17 10.13 -2.57
N TYR A 146 15.23 10.11 -1.62
CA TYR A 146 14.34 11.24 -1.36
C TYR A 146 13.52 11.65 -2.59
N ASP A 147 13.03 10.67 -3.38
CA ASP A 147 12.21 10.90 -4.55
C ASP A 147 10.90 10.11 -4.43
N ILE A 148 9.90 10.75 -3.83
CA ILE A 148 8.64 10.12 -3.44
C ILE A 148 7.41 10.66 -4.18
N ILE A 149 7.56 11.69 -5.00
CA ILE A 149 6.42 12.35 -5.68
C ILE A 149 5.74 11.36 -6.62
N LEU A 150 6.52 10.70 -7.49
CA LEU A 150 5.95 9.81 -8.50
C LEU A 150 5.32 8.55 -7.89
N THR A 151 5.93 8.01 -6.84
CA THR A 151 5.38 6.84 -6.13
C THR A 151 4.04 7.15 -5.47
N ASN A 152 3.94 8.32 -4.80
CA ASN A 152 2.68 8.77 -4.23
C ASN A 152 1.63 9.12 -5.31
N PHE A 153 2.04 9.67 -6.44
CA PHE A 153 1.15 9.92 -7.57
C PHE A 153 0.59 8.62 -8.16
N SER A 154 1.47 7.64 -8.41
CA SER A 154 1.06 6.34 -8.95
C SER A 154 0.04 5.64 -8.04
N ASN A 155 0.37 5.47 -6.76
CA ASN A 155 -0.48 4.73 -5.83
C ASN A 155 -1.69 5.54 -5.33
N GLY A 156 -1.51 6.84 -5.13
CA GLY A 156 -2.54 7.70 -4.58
C GLY A 156 -3.55 8.22 -5.59
N VAL A 157 -3.08 8.63 -6.77
CA VAL A 157 -3.91 9.32 -7.78
C VAL A 157 -4.18 8.43 -8.97
N LEU A 158 -3.13 7.92 -9.64
CA LEU A 158 -3.28 7.20 -10.90
C LEU A 158 -4.18 5.97 -10.76
N ASN A 159 -3.88 5.08 -9.80
CA ASN A 159 -4.65 3.86 -9.60
C ASN A 159 -6.13 4.16 -9.32
N ARG A 160 -6.40 5.17 -8.48
CA ARG A 160 -7.78 5.56 -8.15
C ARG A 160 -8.50 6.23 -9.32
N PHE A 161 -7.79 7.03 -10.10
CA PHE A 161 -8.33 7.67 -11.30
C PHE A 161 -8.68 6.64 -12.38
N LEU A 162 -7.81 5.65 -12.61
CA LEU A 162 -8.09 4.57 -13.55
C LEU A 162 -9.25 3.66 -13.07
N THR A 163 -9.33 3.41 -11.76
CA THR A 163 -10.49 2.72 -11.17
C THR A 163 -11.76 3.53 -11.38
N LEU A 164 -11.74 4.85 -11.19
CA LEU A 164 -12.86 5.73 -11.45
C LEU A 164 -13.33 5.61 -12.91
N ILE A 165 -12.40 5.68 -13.87
CA ILE A 165 -12.73 5.51 -15.29
C ILE A 165 -13.36 4.12 -15.53
N SER A 166 -12.82 3.05 -14.95
CA SER A 166 -13.35 1.70 -15.16
C SER A 166 -14.79 1.56 -14.64
N VAL A 167 -15.13 2.21 -13.52
CA VAL A 167 -16.51 2.20 -12.99
C VAL A 167 -17.44 3.05 -13.85
N ILE A 168 -16.97 4.18 -14.37
CA ILE A 168 -17.74 4.98 -15.33
C ILE A 168 -18.02 4.18 -16.61
N LEU A 169 -17.05 3.45 -17.15
CA LEU A 169 -17.27 2.59 -18.31
C LEU A 169 -18.29 1.48 -18.02
N LEU A 170 -18.30 0.95 -16.79
CA LEU A 170 -19.32 0.01 -16.35
C LEU A 170 -20.71 0.67 -16.29
N SER A 171 -20.82 1.90 -15.77
CA SER A 171 -22.09 2.62 -15.66
C SER A 171 -22.75 2.87 -17.01
N PHE A 172 -21.95 3.05 -18.07
CA PHE A 172 -22.42 3.15 -19.45
C PHE A 172 -22.61 1.79 -20.14
N SER A 173 -22.49 0.67 -19.39
CA SER A 173 -22.60 -0.71 -19.93
C SER A 173 -21.59 -1.04 -21.04
N ILE A 174 -20.47 -0.28 -21.12
CA ILE A 174 -19.40 -0.53 -22.10
C ILE A 174 -18.58 -1.76 -21.69
N ILE A 175 -18.43 -1.99 -20.39
CA ILE A 175 -17.75 -3.15 -19.85
C ILE A 175 -18.64 -3.89 -18.86
N THR A 176 -18.42 -5.19 -18.72
CA THR A 176 -19.07 -6.04 -17.69
C THR A 176 -18.29 -5.95 -16.37
N PHE A 177 -18.93 -6.37 -15.27
CA PHE A 177 -18.27 -6.44 -13.97
C PHE A 177 -17.03 -7.35 -13.97
N GLU A 178 -17.07 -8.47 -14.68
CA GLU A 178 -15.92 -9.36 -14.83
C GLU A 178 -14.71 -8.66 -15.49
N LYS A 179 -14.99 -7.87 -16.53
CA LYS A 179 -13.92 -7.05 -17.17
C LYS A 179 -13.38 -5.99 -16.21
N LEU A 180 -14.23 -5.37 -15.39
CA LEU A 180 -13.79 -4.43 -14.36
C LEU A 180 -12.86 -5.09 -13.35
N LEU A 181 -13.16 -6.33 -12.91
CA LEU A 181 -12.29 -7.11 -12.04
C LEU A 181 -10.94 -7.41 -12.71
N LEU A 182 -10.97 -7.85 -13.96
CA LEU A 182 -9.75 -8.12 -14.73
C LEU A 182 -8.90 -6.86 -14.93
N PHE A 183 -9.52 -5.68 -15.06
CA PHE A 183 -8.81 -4.41 -15.21
C PHE A 183 -8.08 -3.96 -13.94
N GLN A 184 -8.36 -4.53 -12.77
CA GLN A 184 -7.62 -4.18 -11.55
C GLN A 184 -6.11 -4.47 -11.71
N ALA A 185 -5.73 -5.64 -12.23
CA ALA A 185 -4.31 -5.96 -12.41
C ALA A 185 -3.59 -5.03 -13.41
N PRO A 186 -4.11 -4.76 -14.63
CA PRO A 186 -3.58 -3.73 -15.54
C PRO A 186 -3.46 -2.31 -14.91
N ILE A 187 -4.41 -1.89 -14.08
CA ILE A 187 -4.36 -0.59 -13.40
C ILE A 187 -3.11 -0.52 -12.50
N TYR A 188 -2.89 -1.52 -11.65
CA TYR A 188 -1.71 -1.57 -10.81
C TYR A 188 -0.42 -1.74 -11.63
N LEU A 189 -0.47 -2.49 -12.75
CA LEU A 189 0.66 -2.67 -13.65
C LEU A 189 1.11 -1.36 -14.29
N LEU A 190 0.19 -0.51 -14.73
CA LEU A 190 0.52 0.82 -15.26
C LEU A 190 1.25 1.67 -14.22
N GLY A 191 0.81 1.61 -12.96
CA GLY A 191 1.49 2.26 -11.85
C GLY A 191 2.93 1.74 -11.65
N LEU A 192 3.11 0.42 -11.65
CA LEU A 192 4.43 -0.20 -11.57
C LEU A 192 5.33 0.21 -12.74
N LEU A 193 4.83 0.16 -13.96
CA LEU A 193 5.60 0.52 -15.16
C LEU A 193 6.06 1.98 -15.10
N LEU A 194 5.21 2.90 -14.66
CA LEU A 194 5.59 4.31 -14.46
C LEU A 194 6.76 4.45 -13.48
N ILE A 195 6.66 3.80 -12.32
CA ILE A 195 7.71 3.84 -11.28
C ILE A 195 8.99 3.17 -11.80
N PHE A 196 8.87 2.04 -12.49
CA PHE A 196 10.00 1.30 -13.04
C PHE A 196 10.76 2.10 -14.11
N PHE A 197 10.07 2.61 -15.14
CA PHE A 197 10.70 3.38 -16.21
C PHE A 197 11.33 4.67 -15.72
N TYR A 198 10.68 5.34 -14.77
CA TYR A 198 11.25 6.53 -14.14
C TYR A 198 12.53 6.20 -13.37
N SER A 199 12.51 5.12 -12.60
CA SER A 199 13.68 4.65 -11.84
C SER A 199 14.83 4.29 -12.76
N TYR A 200 14.51 3.58 -13.86
CA TYR A 200 15.50 3.17 -14.87
C TYR A 200 16.13 4.37 -15.59
N LYS A 201 15.29 5.30 -16.09
CA LYS A 201 15.75 6.50 -16.79
C LYS A 201 16.66 7.37 -15.93
N LYS A 202 16.43 7.38 -14.61
CA LYS A 202 17.18 8.24 -13.69
C LYS A 202 18.56 7.72 -13.36
N GLU A 203 18.77 6.41 -13.29
CA GLU A 203 20.01 5.84 -12.78
C GLU A 203 20.56 4.65 -13.57
N ASN A 204 19.97 4.26 -14.68
CA ASN A 204 20.43 3.13 -15.51
C ASN A 204 20.85 1.90 -14.68
N PHE A 205 20.01 1.51 -13.71
CA PHE A 205 20.28 0.34 -12.88
C PHE A 205 20.24 -0.95 -13.72
N SER A 206 20.97 -1.95 -13.28
CA SER A 206 20.97 -3.28 -13.90
C SER A 206 20.68 -4.36 -12.86
N ILE A 207 19.90 -5.37 -13.25
CA ILE A 207 19.72 -6.57 -12.45
C ILE A 207 20.86 -7.53 -12.81
N LEU A 208 21.66 -7.88 -11.80
CA LEU A 208 22.85 -8.70 -11.94
C LEU A 208 22.61 -10.10 -11.39
N PHE A 209 22.95 -11.13 -12.15
CA PHE A 209 22.87 -12.52 -11.68
C PHE A 209 24.08 -12.95 -10.85
N ARG A 210 25.23 -12.26 -11.01
CA ARG A 210 26.44 -12.53 -10.23
C ARG A 210 26.55 -11.56 -9.07
N LEU A 211 26.34 -12.06 -7.85
CA LEU A 211 26.29 -11.29 -6.61
C LEU A 211 27.60 -11.46 -5.80
N ASN A 212 28.71 -10.94 -6.32
CA ASN A 212 30.03 -11.18 -5.72
C ASN A 212 30.34 -10.26 -4.54
N LYS A 213 30.06 -8.95 -4.67
CA LYS A 213 30.37 -7.94 -3.65
C LYS A 213 29.38 -7.97 -2.50
N ILE A 214 28.09 -8.10 -2.80
CA ILE A 214 27.01 -8.10 -1.80
C ILE A 214 27.03 -9.36 -0.92
N LYS A 215 27.64 -10.46 -1.37
CA LYS A 215 27.68 -11.74 -0.66
C LYS A 215 28.13 -11.62 0.80
N LYS A 216 29.06 -10.70 1.08
CA LYS A 216 29.56 -10.44 2.44
C LYS A 216 28.50 -9.86 3.37
N HIS A 217 27.47 -9.21 2.83
CA HIS A 217 26.41 -8.52 3.58
C HIS A 217 25.09 -9.31 3.62
N VAL A 218 25.00 -10.44 2.91
CA VAL A 218 23.74 -11.21 2.77
C VAL A 218 23.17 -11.60 4.13
N ASN A 219 23.99 -12.13 5.03
CA ASN A 219 23.55 -12.57 6.35
C ASN A 219 22.97 -11.40 7.17
N GLU A 220 23.63 -10.25 7.15
CA GLU A 220 23.16 -9.06 7.87
C GLU A 220 21.85 -8.53 7.25
N ILE A 221 21.76 -8.49 5.91
CA ILE A 221 20.58 -8.10 5.17
C ILE A 221 19.41 -9.03 5.48
N THR A 222 19.62 -10.35 5.42
CA THR A 222 18.58 -11.37 5.66
C THR A 222 18.08 -11.31 7.10
N ASN A 223 18.96 -11.25 8.09
CA ASN A 223 18.57 -11.13 9.49
C ASN A 223 17.71 -9.87 9.73
N TYR A 224 18.13 -8.74 9.20
CA TYR A 224 17.35 -7.51 9.33
C TYR A 224 16.01 -7.60 8.61
N SER A 225 15.97 -8.24 7.43
CA SER A 225 14.74 -8.47 6.66
C SER A 225 13.72 -9.28 7.45
N ILE A 226 14.12 -10.36 8.11
CA ILE A 226 13.24 -11.19 8.93
C ILE A 226 12.56 -10.37 10.04
N PHE A 227 13.33 -9.56 10.78
CA PHE A 227 12.74 -8.67 11.80
C PHE A 227 11.80 -7.61 11.19
N SER A 228 12.14 -7.10 10.01
CA SER A 228 11.31 -6.11 9.31
C SER A 228 9.98 -6.66 8.84
N ILE A 229 9.90 -7.95 8.49
CA ILE A 229 8.65 -8.61 8.11
C ILE A 229 7.64 -8.52 9.26
N LEU A 230 8.04 -8.86 10.48
CA LEU A 230 7.13 -8.86 11.64
C LEU A 230 6.47 -7.51 11.86
N ASN A 231 7.24 -6.43 11.77
CA ASN A 231 6.71 -5.07 11.92
C ASN A 231 5.77 -4.68 10.77
N SER A 232 6.16 -4.98 9.53
CA SER A 232 5.35 -4.65 8.33
C SER A 232 4.07 -5.48 8.28
N PHE A 233 4.16 -6.76 8.62
CA PHE A 233 3.03 -7.69 8.63
C PHE A 233 1.99 -7.27 9.66
N GLY A 234 2.41 -6.96 10.90
CA GLY A 234 1.50 -6.48 11.94
C GLY A 234 0.70 -5.24 11.54
N ASN A 235 1.35 -4.25 10.94
CA ASN A 235 0.69 -3.04 10.49
C ASN A 235 -0.34 -3.29 9.36
N ILE A 236 -0.03 -4.15 8.40
CA ILE A 236 -0.94 -4.47 7.28
C ILE A 236 -2.07 -5.39 7.75
N LEU A 237 -1.79 -6.32 8.64
CA LEU A 237 -2.81 -7.18 9.25
C LEU A 237 -3.89 -6.35 9.93
N VAL A 238 -3.51 -5.43 10.81
CA VAL A 238 -4.47 -4.56 11.53
C VAL A 238 -5.39 -3.79 10.59
N MET A 239 -4.96 -3.49 9.37
CA MET A 239 -5.75 -2.72 8.40
C MET A 239 -6.61 -3.56 7.47
N ASN A 240 -6.41 -4.88 7.43
CA ASN A 240 -7.06 -5.73 6.41
C ASN A 240 -7.62 -7.05 6.95
N VAL A 241 -7.26 -7.47 8.16
CA VAL A 241 -7.70 -8.77 8.70
C VAL A 241 -9.21 -8.82 8.90
N ASP A 242 -9.80 -7.73 9.31
CA ASP A 242 -11.23 -7.56 9.51
C ASP A 242 -12.02 -7.80 8.21
N ILE A 243 -11.56 -7.25 7.08
CA ILE A 243 -12.16 -7.48 5.76
C ILE A 243 -12.15 -8.97 5.43
N LEU A 244 -11.03 -9.64 5.65
CA LEU A 244 -10.88 -11.08 5.40
C LEU A 244 -11.78 -11.89 6.31
N MET A 245 -11.88 -11.54 7.60
CA MET A 245 -12.75 -12.21 8.56
C MET A 245 -14.24 -12.03 8.24
N VAL A 246 -14.67 -10.81 7.90
CA VAL A 246 -16.06 -10.56 7.50
C VAL A 246 -16.40 -11.34 6.23
N THR A 247 -15.51 -11.39 5.25
CA THR A 247 -15.70 -12.20 4.04
C THR A 247 -15.82 -13.69 4.39
N ALA A 248 -14.93 -14.20 5.22
CA ALA A 248 -14.89 -15.61 5.55
C ALA A 248 -16.13 -16.06 6.35
N LEU A 249 -16.57 -15.27 7.31
CA LEU A 249 -17.62 -15.64 8.26
C LEU A 249 -19.02 -15.23 7.82
N LEU A 250 -19.19 -14.10 7.14
CA LEU A 250 -20.48 -13.51 6.82
C LEU A 250 -20.78 -13.51 5.31
N GLY A 251 -19.75 -13.38 4.47
CA GLY A 251 -19.88 -13.38 3.03
C GLY A 251 -19.51 -12.05 2.36
N LEU A 252 -19.54 -12.04 1.03
CA LEU A 252 -19.08 -10.90 0.23
C LEU A 252 -20.01 -9.68 0.35
N SER A 253 -21.33 -9.88 0.45
CA SER A 253 -22.27 -8.76 0.60
C SER A 253 -22.00 -7.97 1.88
N GLU A 254 -21.82 -8.66 3.00
CA GLU A 254 -21.51 -8.04 4.29
C GLU A 254 -20.14 -7.35 4.26
N THR A 255 -19.20 -7.93 3.52
CA THR A 255 -17.89 -7.29 3.29
C THR A 255 -18.02 -5.96 2.54
N GLY A 256 -18.91 -5.90 1.55
CA GLY A 256 -19.20 -4.65 0.82
C GLY A 256 -19.78 -3.57 1.73
N ILE A 257 -20.77 -3.93 2.56
CA ILE A 257 -21.37 -3.01 3.55
C ILE A 257 -20.32 -2.57 4.57
N TYR A 258 -19.60 -3.52 5.17
CA TYR A 258 -18.55 -3.24 6.16
C TYR A 258 -17.48 -2.29 5.63
N THR A 259 -16.93 -2.58 4.45
CA THR A 259 -15.86 -1.76 3.87
C THR A 259 -16.33 -0.36 3.50
N THR A 260 -17.57 -0.19 3.06
CA THR A 260 -18.15 1.13 2.78
C THR A 260 -18.27 1.94 4.08
N ALA A 261 -18.80 1.35 5.14
CA ALA A 261 -18.87 1.98 6.46
C ALA A 261 -17.46 2.31 7.02
N PHE A 262 -16.50 1.39 6.86
CA PHE A 262 -15.11 1.59 7.26
C PHE A 262 -14.47 2.79 6.55
N TYR A 263 -14.74 3.00 5.25
CA TYR A 263 -14.26 4.16 4.50
C TYR A 263 -14.82 5.48 5.02
N ILE A 264 -16.09 5.48 5.45
CA ILE A 264 -16.68 6.67 6.13
C ILE A 264 -15.90 6.97 7.41
N GLY A 265 -15.64 5.95 8.24
CA GLY A 265 -14.84 6.10 9.47
C GLY A 265 -13.42 6.59 9.22
N LEU A 266 -12.78 6.16 8.12
CA LEU A 266 -11.43 6.61 7.75
C LEU A 266 -11.36 8.11 7.45
N MET A 267 -12.45 8.75 7.02
CA MET A 267 -12.48 10.20 6.78
C MET A 267 -12.17 11.00 8.05
N ILE A 268 -12.65 10.54 9.20
CA ILE A 268 -12.38 11.16 10.48
C ILE A 268 -10.87 11.12 10.79
N ALA A 269 -10.16 10.11 10.29
CA ALA A 269 -8.72 9.95 10.51
C ALA A 269 -7.82 10.78 9.58
N ILE A 270 -8.35 11.37 8.49
CA ILE A 270 -7.55 12.14 7.51
C ILE A 270 -6.89 13.36 8.14
N PRO A 271 -7.60 14.23 8.88
CA PRO A 271 -6.99 15.40 9.52
C PRO A 271 -5.87 15.02 10.50
N ARG A 272 -6.02 13.89 11.22
CA ARG A 272 -4.99 13.37 12.12
C ARG A 272 -3.68 13.10 11.39
N ARG A 273 -3.73 12.52 10.17
CA ARG A 273 -2.51 12.24 9.39
C ARG A 273 -1.77 13.50 8.98
N ALA A 274 -2.51 14.53 8.55
CA ALA A 274 -1.93 15.81 8.17
C ALA A 274 -1.27 16.51 9.36
N ILE A 275 -1.96 16.57 10.49
CA ILE A 275 -1.45 17.19 11.70
C ILE A 275 -0.24 16.43 12.27
N ALA A 276 -0.26 15.09 12.24
CA ALA A 276 0.86 14.26 12.70
C ALA A 276 2.14 14.52 11.89
N GLN A 277 2.03 14.69 10.58
CA GLN A 277 3.20 14.99 9.73
C GLN A 277 3.91 16.28 10.11
N ILE A 278 3.17 17.29 10.60
CA ILE A 278 3.72 18.57 11.03
C ILE A 278 4.20 18.48 12.49
N SER A 279 3.45 17.78 13.33
CA SER A 279 3.73 17.72 14.77
C SER A 279 4.95 16.88 15.13
N ILE A 280 5.21 15.78 14.40
CA ILE A 280 6.33 14.86 14.68
C ILE A 280 7.70 15.59 14.64
N PRO A 281 8.06 16.36 13.60
CA PRO A 281 9.32 17.11 13.57
C PRO A 281 9.42 18.14 14.71
N ILE A 282 8.34 18.86 14.99
CA ILE A 282 8.28 19.89 16.06
C ILE A 282 8.52 19.26 17.43
N ILE A 283 7.86 18.11 17.68
CA ILE A 283 8.05 17.38 18.95
C ILE A 283 9.50 16.88 19.05
N SER A 284 10.04 16.32 17.97
CA SER A 284 11.43 15.81 17.95
C SER A 284 12.46 16.90 18.22
N GLU A 285 12.26 18.10 17.69
CA GLU A 285 13.13 19.26 17.94
C GLU A 285 13.04 19.72 19.40
N ASN A 286 11.82 19.88 19.94
CA ASN A 286 11.62 20.28 21.33
C ASN A 286 12.13 19.25 22.35
N ILE A 287 12.12 17.94 22.01
CA ILE A 287 12.75 16.90 22.85
C ILE A 287 14.27 17.11 22.90
N LYS A 288 14.94 17.41 21.76
CA LYS A 288 16.37 17.68 21.73
C LYS A 288 16.76 18.93 22.53
N GLU A 289 15.87 19.92 22.56
CA GLU A 289 16.05 21.17 23.33
C GLU A 289 15.62 21.03 24.80
N ASN A 290 15.14 19.86 25.26
CA ASN A 290 14.56 19.63 26.57
C ASN A 290 13.40 20.59 26.93
N ASN A 291 12.68 21.10 25.93
CA ASN A 291 11.60 22.07 26.10
C ASN A 291 10.24 21.39 26.27
N PHE A 292 10.05 20.74 27.40
CA PHE A 292 8.83 19.96 27.69
C PHE A 292 7.57 20.84 27.77
N ASN A 293 7.68 22.11 28.17
CA ASN A 293 6.56 23.02 28.20
C ASN A 293 5.98 23.30 26.81
N LYS A 294 6.84 23.44 25.79
CA LYS A 294 6.38 23.57 24.41
C LYS A 294 5.75 22.29 23.89
N ILE A 295 6.27 21.12 24.26
CA ILE A 295 5.69 19.81 23.90
C ILE A 295 4.28 19.70 24.46
N GLU A 296 4.10 20.00 25.76
CA GLU A 296 2.79 19.95 26.43
C GLU A 296 1.78 20.90 25.78
N LYS A 297 2.20 22.15 25.52
CA LYS A 297 1.36 23.14 24.84
C LYS A 297 0.93 22.67 23.44
N ASN A 298 1.87 22.18 22.64
CA ASN A 298 1.60 21.66 21.30
C ASN A 298 0.67 20.45 21.36
N TYR A 299 0.89 19.52 22.29
CA TYR A 299 0.05 18.35 22.47
C TYR A 299 -1.40 18.75 22.80
N LYS A 300 -1.61 19.64 23.78
CA LYS A 300 -2.96 20.14 24.16
C LYS A 300 -3.66 20.79 22.96
N LEU A 301 -2.94 21.64 22.23
CA LEU A 301 -3.47 22.37 21.07
C LEU A 301 -3.85 21.43 19.92
N VAL A 302 -2.99 20.48 19.60
CA VAL A 302 -3.23 19.47 18.56
C VAL A 302 -4.40 18.56 18.94
N SER A 303 -4.46 18.10 20.19
CA SER A 303 -5.54 17.24 20.67
C SER A 303 -6.89 17.95 20.63
N LEU A 304 -6.94 19.23 21.01
CA LEU A 304 -8.17 20.04 20.94
C LEU A 304 -8.65 20.21 19.48
N HIS A 305 -7.74 20.57 18.56
CA HIS A 305 -8.12 20.74 17.17
C HIS A 305 -8.60 19.43 16.53
N LEU A 306 -7.93 18.31 16.84
CA LEU A 306 -8.34 16.99 16.34
C LEU A 306 -9.71 16.58 16.87
N LEU A 307 -9.99 16.88 18.14
CA LEU A 307 -11.30 16.63 18.75
C LEU A 307 -12.39 17.45 18.06
N LEU A 308 -12.17 18.78 17.90
CA LEU A 308 -13.14 19.67 17.25
C LEU A 308 -13.42 19.27 15.80
N ILE A 309 -12.36 18.98 15.02
CA ILE A 309 -12.49 18.52 13.62
C ILE A 309 -13.19 17.16 13.58
N GLY A 310 -12.83 16.23 14.46
CA GLY A 310 -13.44 14.90 14.52
C GLY A 310 -14.93 14.97 14.85
N VAL A 311 -15.33 15.77 15.84
CA VAL A 311 -16.75 16.01 16.17
C VAL A 311 -17.49 16.68 15.02
N PHE A 312 -16.89 17.67 14.37
CA PHE A 312 -17.50 18.34 13.23
C PHE A 312 -17.76 17.36 12.06
N ILE A 313 -16.76 16.53 11.70
CA ILE A 313 -16.92 15.53 10.64
C ILE A 313 -17.98 14.49 11.06
N TYR A 314 -17.98 14.04 12.32
CA TYR A 314 -18.97 13.10 12.82
C TYR A 314 -20.39 13.65 12.68
N LEU A 315 -20.62 14.91 13.06
CA LEU A 315 -21.92 15.57 12.91
C LEU A 315 -22.35 15.77 11.45
N LEU A 316 -21.42 15.83 10.50
CA LEU A 316 -21.74 15.89 9.07
C LEU A 316 -22.13 14.53 8.48
N ILE A 317 -21.77 13.42 9.14
CA ILE A 317 -22.03 12.05 8.68
C ILE A 317 -23.38 11.53 9.20
N ILE A 318 -23.83 12.00 10.37
CA ILE A 318 -25.14 11.70 10.94
C ILE A 318 -26.21 12.61 10.34
#